data_5c012b60a653862a75f1ce8fdee0c6da
#
_entry.id   5c012b60a653862a75f1ce8fdee0c6da
#
_cell.length_a   1.000
_cell.length_b   1.000
_cell.length_c   1.000
_cell.angle_alpha   90.00
_cell.angle_beta   90.00
_cell.angle_gamma   90.00
#
_symmetry.space_group_name_H-M   'P 1'
#
loop_
_entity.id
_entity.type
_entity.pdbx_description
1 polymer ?
#
loop_
_entity_poly.entity_id
_entity_poly.type
_entity_poly.pdbx_seq_one_letter_code
_entity_poly.pdbx_strand_id
1 'polypeptide(L)'
;EERPEEEKKSISFVEQIVEKDLEEGKNAGRIQTRFPPEPNGYLHIGHAKAICMDFGVADNYNGVCNLRFDDTNPSKENTEYVENILNDIQWLGFKWGNIYYASDYFEKLWEFAVWMIKHGHAYIDEQTAEQIAEQKGTPTTPGVASPYRDRPVEESLELFNKMNTPEAVEGSMVLRAKIDMANANMHFRDPIIYRIIQIPHHRTGTKWHAYPMYDFAHGQSDFFEGVTHSICTLEFVPHRPLYDLFI
;
A
#
# COMPACT_ATOMS: atom_id res chain seq x y z
N GLU A 1 -53.24 17.07 -5.92
CA GLU A 1 -52.17 16.37 -6.64
C GLU A 1 -51.01 16.19 -5.66
N GLU A 2 -50.95 15.02 -5.01
CA GLU A 2 -49.82 14.62 -4.20
C GLU A 2 -48.65 14.34 -5.11
N ARG A 3 -47.50 15.01 -4.88
CA ARG A 3 -46.25 14.65 -5.53
C ARG A 3 -45.86 13.23 -5.10
N PRO A 4 -45.43 12.36 -6.02
CA PRO A 4 -44.93 11.03 -5.62
C PRO A 4 -43.78 11.24 -4.63
N GLU A 5 -43.80 10.54 -3.49
CA GLU A 5 -42.65 10.43 -2.62
C GLU A 5 -41.50 9.87 -3.47
N GLU A 6 -40.43 10.64 -3.61
CA GLU A 6 -39.17 10.13 -4.19
C GLU A 6 -38.75 8.92 -3.35
N GLU A 7 -38.77 7.74 -3.95
CA GLU A 7 -38.22 6.54 -3.32
C GLU A 7 -36.76 6.85 -2.92
N LYS A 8 -36.52 6.95 -1.61
CA LYS A 8 -35.17 7.13 -1.09
C LYS A 8 -34.33 5.92 -1.55
N LYS A 9 -33.48 6.15 -2.55
CA LYS A 9 -32.55 5.16 -3.05
C LYS A 9 -31.71 4.68 -1.86
N SER A 10 -31.71 3.38 -1.60
CA SER A 10 -30.86 2.82 -0.55
C SER A 10 -29.40 3.01 -0.95
N ILE A 11 -28.67 3.82 -0.20
CA ILE A 11 -27.25 4.06 -0.41
C ILE A 11 -26.41 3.11 0.44
N SER A 12 -25.26 2.70 -0.06
CA SER A 12 -24.32 1.86 0.66
C SER A 12 -23.71 2.59 1.86
N PHE A 13 -23.12 1.85 2.81
CA PHE A 13 -22.44 2.49 3.95
C PHE A 13 -21.24 3.35 3.52
N VAL A 14 -20.58 3.00 2.41
CA VAL A 14 -19.48 3.79 1.82
C VAL A 14 -20.01 5.13 1.33
N GLU A 15 -21.14 5.10 0.58
CA GLU A 15 -21.78 6.33 0.10
C GLU A 15 -22.28 7.20 1.28
N GLN A 16 -22.76 6.61 2.37
CA GLN A 16 -23.14 7.37 3.57
C GLN A 16 -21.95 8.12 4.18
N ILE A 17 -20.75 7.52 4.17
CA ILE A 17 -19.52 8.19 4.62
C ILE A 17 -19.17 9.34 3.69
N VAL A 18 -19.24 9.11 2.38
CA VAL A 18 -18.97 10.16 1.37
C VAL A 18 -19.92 11.34 1.50
N GLU A 19 -21.23 11.08 1.64
CA GLU A 19 -22.23 12.13 1.83
C GLU A 19 -21.98 12.94 3.10
N LYS A 20 -21.68 12.27 4.20
CA LYS A 20 -21.32 12.93 5.45
C LYS A 20 -20.08 13.81 5.31
N ASP A 21 -19.04 13.31 4.65
CA ASP A 21 -17.80 14.06 4.44
C ASP A 21 -18.00 15.29 3.52
N LEU A 22 -18.91 15.19 2.54
CA LEU A 22 -19.33 16.31 1.71
C LEU A 22 -20.13 17.34 2.52
N GLU A 23 -21.07 16.91 3.37
CA GLU A 23 -21.85 17.79 4.27
C GLU A 23 -20.93 18.53 5.26
N GLU A 24 -19.90 17.87 5.76
CA GLU A 24 -18.88 18.44 6.66
C GLU A 24 -17.85 19.33 5.90
N GLY A 25 -17.92 19.40 4.58
CA GLY A 25 -16.99 20.18 3.76
C GLY A 25 -15.56 19.62 3.71
N LYS A 26 -15.36 18.36 4.05
CA LYS A 26 -14.05 17.71 3.99
C LYS A 26 -13.51 17.69 2.56
N ASN A 27 -12.18 17.67 2.44
CA ASN A 27 -11.47 17.64 1.16
C ASN A 27 -11.91 18.74 0.17
N ALA A 28 -12.46 19.86 0.67
CA ALA A 28 -13.05 20.93 -0.13
C ALA A 28 -14.13 20.44 -1.12
N GLY A 29 -14.89 19.42 -0.75
CA GLY A 29 -15.94 18.80 -1.58
C GLY A 29 -15.39 17.91 -2.70
N ARG A 30 -14.11 17.63 -2.74
CA ARG A 30 -13.48 16.79 -3.75
C ARG A 30 -13.60 15.32 -3.41
N ILE A 31 -14.00 14.50 -4.38
CA ILE A 31 -14.05 13.05 -4.28
C ILE A 31 -13.04 12.46 -5.26
N GLN A 32 -12.06 11.76 -4.72
CA GLN A 32 -11.07 11.03 -5.49
C GLN A 32 -10.83 9.68 -4.85
N THR A 33 -11.17 8.63 -5.59
CA THR A 33 -10.90 7.24 -5.25
C THR A 33 -9.76 6.71 -6.11
N ARG A 34 -9.37 5.47 -5.89
CA ARG A 34 -8.42 4.75 -6.74
C ARG A 34 -8.69 3.25 -6.72
N PHE A 35 -8.43 2.59 -7.84
CA PHE A 35 -8.33 1.14 -7.92
C PHE A 35 -6.84 0.77 -8.03
N PRO A 36 -6.26 0.04 -7.03
CA PRO A 36 -4.83 -0.21 -6.94
C PRO A 36 -4.46 -1.68 -7.23
N PRO A 37 -4.62 -2.18 -8.48
CA PRO A 37 -4.29 -3.57 -8.78
C PRO A 37 -2.78 -3.83 -8.78
N GLU A 38 -2.37 -5.01 -8.30
CA GLU A 38 -1.04 -5.54 -8.58
C GLU A 38 -1.01 -6.11 -10.01
N PRO A 39 -0.03 -5.74 -10.88
CA PRO A 39 0.05 -6.26 -12.24
C PRO A 39 0.71 -7.66 -12.28
N ASN A 40 0.20 -8.60 -11.48
CA ASN A 40 0.76 -9.93 -11.25
C ASN A 40 -0.15 -11.08 -11.74
N GLY A 41 -1.27 -10.76 -12.38
CA GLY A 41 -2.24 -11.74 -12.89
C GLY A 41 -3.45 -11.09 -13.55
N TYR A 42 -4.32 -11.93 -14.08
CA TYR A 42 -5.60 -11.51 -14.66
C TYR A 42 -6.61 -11.19 -13.56
N LEU A 43 -7.53 -10.26 -13.86
CA LEU A 43 -8.61 -9.93 -12.95
C LEU A 43 -9.63 -11.08 -12.83
N HIS A 44 -10.30 -11.15 -11.71
CA HIS A 44 -11.40 -12.06 -11.46
C HIS A 44 -12.62 -11.31 -10.88
N ILE A 45 -13.73 -12.00 -10.65
CA ILE A 45 -15.00 -11.39 -10.21
C ILE A 45 -14.85 -10.57 -8.90
N GLY A 46 -13.93 -10.92 -8.02
CA GLY A 46 -13.64 -10.14 -6.81
C GLY A 46 -13.08 -8.75 -7.15
N HIS A 47 -12.20 -8.68 -8.13
CA HIS A 47 -11.69 -7.39 -8.63
C HIS A 47 -12.78 -6.58 -9.33
N ALA A 48 -13.65 -7.21 -10.12
CA ALA A 48 -14.77 -6.51 -10.76
C ALA A 48 -15.67 -5.83 -9.71
N LYS A 49 -15.93 -6.48 -8.56
CA LYS A 49 -16.67 -5.88 -7.45
C LYS A 49 -15.98 -4.64 -6.89
N ALA A 50 -14.66 -4.71 -6.68
CA ALA A 50 -13.88 -3.57 -6.19
C ALA A 50 -13.88 -2.41 -7.21
N ILE A 51 -13.68 -2.72 -8.50
CA ILE A 51 -13.75 -1.73 -9.59
C ILE A 51 -15.10 -1.03 -9.59
N CYS A 52 -16.21 -1.79 -9.55
CA CYS A 52 -17.55 -1.20 -9.53
C CYS A 52 -17.77 -0.30 -8.29
N MET A 53 -17.14 -0.61 -7.16
CA MET A 53 -17.25 0.21 -5.96
C MET A 53 -16.39 1.47 -6.07
N ASP A 54 -15.11 1.36 -6.44
CA ASP A 54 -14.17 2.47 -6.50
C ASP A 54 -14.59 3.50 -7.56
N PHE A 55 -14.89 3.03 -8.76
CA PHE A 55 -15.36 3.87 -9.86
C PHE A 55 -16.78 4.36 -9.66
N GLY A 56 -17.68 3.49 -9.18
CA GLY A 56 -19.08 3.84 -8.95
C GLY A 56 -19.26 4.94 -7.92
N VAL A 57 -18.49 4.94 -6.83
CA VAL A 57 -18.48 6.02 -5.85
C VAL A 57 -18.01 7.32 -6.51
N ALA A 58 -16.91 7.29 -7.26
CA ALA A 58 -16.45 8.49 -7.95
C ALA A 58 -17.52 9.04 -8.92
N ASP A 59 -18.09 8.19 -9.75
CA ASP A 59 -19.10 8.58 -10.75
C ASP A 59 -20.37 9.14 -10.09
N ASN A 60 -20.86 8.52 -9.00
CA ASN A 60 -22.08 8.96 -8.31
C ASN A 60 -21.96 10.34 -7.67
N TYR A 61 -20.74 10.76 -7.31
CA TYR A 61 -20.48 12.03 -6.63
C TYR A 61 -19.66 13.02 -7.48
N ASN A 62 -19.66 12.87 -8.81
CA ASN A 62 -18.92 13.71 -9.75
C ASN A 62 -17.42 13.83 -9.42
N GLY A 63 -16.85 12.77 -8.90
CA GLY A 63 -15.45 12.66 -8.54
C GLY A 63 -14.61 12.03 -9.64
N VAL A 64 -13.42 11.58 -9.26
CA VAL A 64 -12.46 10.93 -10.16
C VAL A 64 -11.98 9.64 -9.50
N CYS A 65 -11.96 8.53 -10.25
CA CYS A 65 -11.24 7.33 -9.87
C CYS A 65 -9.96 7.21 -10.70
N ASN A 66 -8.82 7.09 -10.04
CA ASN A 66 -7.53 6.85 -10.70
C ASN A 66 -7.18 5.37 -10.66
N LEU A 67 -6.31 4.96 -11.59
CA LEU A 67 -5.62 3.67 -11.51
C LEU A 67 -4.24 3.88 -10.89
N ARG A 68 -3.87 3.01 -9.95
CA ARG A 68 -2.49 2.91 -9.50
C ARG A 68 -2.05 1.46 -9.50
N PHE A 69 -1.18 1.11 -10.42
CA PHE A 69 -0.54 -0.19 -10.39
C PHE A 69 0.40 -0.29 -9.20
N ASP A 70 0.11 -1.24 -8.29
CA ASP A 70 0.99 -1.53 -7.16
C ASP A 70 2.11 -2.47 -7.62
N ASP A 71 3.11 -1.87 -8.25
CA ASP A 71 4.25 -2.54 -8.85
C ASP A 71 5.47 -2.53 -7.90
N THR A 72 5.26 -2.96 -6.65
CA THR A 72 6.31 -3.05 -5.62
C THR A 72 7.07 -4.37 -5.60
N ASN A 73 6.66 -5.35 -6.42
CA ASN A 73 7.24 -6.69 -6.46
C ASN A 73 7.65 -7.13 -7.87
N PRO A 74 8.86 -6.79 -8.33
CA PRO A 74 9.31 -7.07 -9.69
C PRO A 74 9.32 -8.56 -10.08
N SER A 75 9.28 -9.46 -9.10
CA SER A 75 9.32 -10.91 -9.38
C SER A 75 8.03 -11.47 -9.98
N LYS A 76 6.93 -10.74 -9.93
CA LYS A 76 5.59 -11.20 -10.34
C LYS A 76 4.92 -10.33 -11.38
N GLU A 77 5.48 -9.17 -11.67
CA GLU A 77 4.86 -8.13 -12.48
C GLU A 77 5.18 -8.28 -13.97
N ASN A 78 4.17 -8.06 -14.82
CA ASN A 78 4.31 -8.15 -16.26
C ASN A 78 3.45 -7.08 -16.95
N THR A 79 4.01 -6.47 -18.00
CA THR A 79 3.31 -5.49 -18.85
C THR A 79 2.04 -6.06 -19.49
N GLU A 80 2.01 -7.36 -19.79
CA GLU A 80 0.82 -8.04 -20.30
C GLU A 80 -0.36 -7.91 -19.33
N TYR A 81 -0.12 -8.06 -18.03
CA TYR A 81 -1.18 -7.91 -17.03
C TYR A 81 -1.68 -6.48 -16.92
N VAL A 82 -0.78 -5.49 -17.05
CA VAL A 82 -1.19 -4.08 -17.10
C VAL A 82 -2.18 -3.84 -18.24
N GLU A 83 -1.85 -4.28 -19.45
CA GLU A 83 -2.71 -4.12 -20.63
C GLU A 83 -4.06 -4.82 -20.45
N ASN A 84 -4.09 -6.04 -19.93
CA ASN A 84 -5.33 -6.77 -19.67
C ASN A 84 -6.21 -6.08 -18.62
N ILE A 85 -5.62 -5.58 -17.53
CA ILE A 85 -6.35 -4.84 -16.50
C ILE A 85 -7.01 -3.59 -17.09
N LEU A 86 -6.28 -2.83 -17.91
CA LEU A 86 -6.84 -1.66 -18.59
C LEU A 86 -8.03 -2.04 -19.50
N ASN A 87 -7.89 -3.11 -20.27
CA ASN A 87 -8.96 -3.59 -21.16
C ASN A 87 -10.18 -4.05 -20.36
N ASP A 88 -9.99 -4.77 -19.24
CA ASP A 88 -11.08 -5.27 -18.41
C ASP A 88 -11.88 -4.13 -17.77
N ILE A 89 -11.20 -3.07 -17.30
CA ILE A 89 -11.86 -1.89 -16.74
C ILE A 89 -12.69 -1.15 -17.80
N GLN A 90 -12.14 -1.00 -19.02
CA GLN A 90 -12.88 -0.42 -20.14
C GLN A 90 -14.07 -1.28 -20.55
N TRP A 91 -13.91 -2.61 -20.57
CA TRP A 91 -14.99 -3.55 -20.87
C TRP A 91 -16.13 -3.46 -19.85
N LEU A 92 -15.81 -3.22 -18.56
CA LEU A 92 -16.80 -2.94 -17.53
C LEU A 92 -17.49 -1.58 -17.69
N GLY A 93 -17.06 -0.75 -18.64
CA GLY A 93 -17.66 0.55 -18.95
C GLY A 93 -17.11 1.73 -18.17
N PHE A 94 -16.05 1.56 -17.39
CA PHE A 94 -15.44 2.61 -16.60
C PHE A 94 -14.32 3.35 -17.34
N LYS A 95 -14.08 4.60 -16.89
CA LYS A 95 -12.99 5.45 -17.36
C LYS A 95 -12.23 5.96 -16.14
N TRP A 96 -10.93 5.81 -16.16
CA TRP A 96 -10.05 6.35 -15.12
C TRP A 96 -9.65 7.80 -15.42
N GLY A 97 -9.28 8.53 -14.37
CA GLY A 97 -8.69 9.87 -14.49
C GLY A 97 -7.24 9.78 -14.94
N ASN A 98 -6.36 9.38 -14.03
CA ASN A 98 -4.93 9.22 -14.29
C ASN A 98 -4.50 7.77 -14.06
N ILE A 99 -3.35 7.41 -14.62
CA ILE A 99 -2.65 6.15 -14.33
C ILE A 99 -1.36 6.50 -13.58
N TYR A 100 -1.18 5.87 -12.42
CA TYR A 100 -0.01 5.96 -11.58
C TYR A 100 0.58 4.57 -11.34
N TYR A 101 1.81 4.55 -10.88
CA TYR A 101 2.52 3.34 -10.47
C TYR A 101 3.18 3.58 -9.12
N ALA A 102 3.20 2.58 -8.25
CA ALA A 102 3.94 2.68 -6.99
C ALA A 102 5.43 2.98 -7.25
N SER A 103 5.97 2.47 -8.35
CA SER A 103 7.34 2.76 -8.79
C SER A 103 7.62 4.23 -9.13
N ASP A 104 6.60 5.05 -9.40
CA ASP A 104 6.75 6.50 -9.60
C ASP A 104 7.21 7.19 -8.29
N TYR A 105 6.97 6.56 -7.15
CA TYR A 105 7.23 7.10 -5.82
C TYR A 105 8.42 6.45 -5.11
N PHE A 106 9.14 5.53 -5.73
CA PHE A 106 10.23 4.79 -5.08
C PHE A 106 11.29 5.71 -4.45
N GLU A 107 11.61 6.84 -5.07
CA GLU A 107 12.55 7.79 -4.48
C GLU A 107 12.01 8.43 -3.19
N LYS A 108 10.75 8.87 -3.21
CA LYS A 108 10.10 9.46 -2.03
C LYS A 108 9.95 8.44 -0.89
N LEU A 109 9.60 7.21 -1.23
CA LEU A 109 9.51 6.10 -0.28
C LEU A 109 10.87 5.78 0.34
N TRP A 110 11.93 5.81 -0.47
CA TRP A 110 13.31 5.64 -0.01
C TRP A 110 13.72 6.77 0.95
N GLU A 111 13.48 8.00 0.58
CA GLU A 111 13.77 9.19 1.41
C GLU A 111 13.04 9.10 2.76
N PHE A 112 11.78 8.67 2.77
CA PHE A 112 11.03 8.48 4.00
C PHE A 112 11.59 7.33 4.85
N ALA A 113 11.97 6.22 4.25
CA ALA A 113 12.65 5.13 4.96
C ALA A 113 13.97 5.59 5.60
N VAL A 114 14.78 6.38 4.87
CA VAL A 114 15.99 7.01 5.42
C VAL A 114 15.67 7.94 6.59
N TRP A 115 14.60 8.72 6.48
CA TRP A 115 14.13 9.57 7.58
C TRP A 115 13.74 8.74 8.81
N MET A 116 13.02 7.65 8.62
CA MET A 116 12.65 6.74 9.72
C MET A 116 13.88 6.16 10.43
N ILE A 117 14.89 5.72 9.68
CA ILE A 117 16.15 5.22 10.27
C ILE A 117 16.83 6.32 11.09
N LYS A 118 16.97 7.52 10.52
CA LYS A 118 17.63 8.67 11.19
C LYS A 118 16.95 9.08 12.48
N HIS A 119 15.64 8.84 12.60
CA HIS A 119 14.85 9.18 13.79
C HIS A 119 14.61 7.97 14.71
N GLY A 120 15.25 6.84 14.46
CA GLY A 120 15.15 5.64 15.29
C GLY A 120 13.82 4.89 15.17
N HIS A 121 13.08 5.12 14.07
CA HIS A 121 11.79 4.46 13.77
C HIS A 121 11.92 3.24 12.85
N ALA A 122 13.14 2.93 12.40
CA ALA A 122 13.41 1.74 11.60
C ALA A 122 14.85 1.26 11.84
N TYR A 123 15.09 -0.02 11.62
CA TYR A 123 16.39 -0.67 11.79
C TYR A 123 16.59 -1.80 10.78
N ILE A 124 17.83 -2.11 10.46
CA ILE A 124 18.19 -3.26 9.63
C ILE A 124 18.25 -4.51 10.50
N ASP A 125 17.54 -5.54 10.06
CA ASP A 125 17.52 -6.87 10.66
C ASP A 125 18.16 -7.88 9.71
N GLU A 126 19.20 -8.58 10.17
CA GLU A 126 19.93 -9.61 9.43
C GLU A 126 19.48 -11.04 9.79
N GLN A 127 18.33 -11.17 10.45
CA GLN A 127 17.72 -12.46 10.73
C GLN A 127 17.07 -13.05 9.48
N THR A 128 16.99 -14.37 9.42
CA THR A 128 16.24 -15.06 8.37
C THR A 128 14.73 -14.85 8.51
N ALA A 129 13.99 -15.09 7.43
CA ALA A 129 12.54 -15.00 7.44
C ALA A 129 11.91 -15.92 8.50
N GLU A 130 12.48 -17.11 8.73
CA GLU A 130 12.05 -18.07 9.73
C GLU A 130 12.25 -17.52 11.14
N GLN A 131 13.42 -16.95 11.42
CA GLN A 131 13.73 -16.36 12.73
C GLN A 131 12.79 -15.18 13.04
N ILE A 132 12.54 -14.31 12.05
CA ILE A 132 11.61 -13.19 12.20
C ILE A 132 10.19 -13.71 12.45
N ALA A 133 9.75 -14.76 11.73
CA ALA A 133 8.44 -15.35 11.91
C ALA A 133 8.26 -15.97 13.30
N GLU A 134 9.25 -16.71 13.79
CA GLU A 134 9.24 -17.29 15.14
C GLU A 134 9.17 -16.21 16.23
N GLN A 135 9.96 -15.15 16.09
CA GLN A 135 10.00 -14.04 17.05
C GLN A 135 8.72 -13.19 17.04
N LYS A 136 7.96 -13.24 15.96
CA LYS A 136 6.70 -12.47 15.86
C LYS A 136 5.65 -12.92 16.88
N GLY A 137 5.76 -14.16 17.40
CA GLY A 137 4.83 -14.72 18.37
C GLY A 137 3.49 -15.11 17.75
N THR A 138 2.44 -15.11 18.56
CA THR A 138 1.07 -15.46 18.15
C THR A 138 0.09 -14.35 18.57
N PRO A 139 -1.16 -14.37 18.12
CA PRO A 139 -2.15 -13.38 18.58
C PRO A 139 -2.32 -13.31 20.10
N THR A 140 -2.02 -14.40 20.80
CA THR A 140 -2.16 -14.53 22.27
C THR A 140 -0.85 -14.45 23.04
N THR A 141 0.30 -14.51 22.33
CA THR A 141 1.63 -14.39 22.95
C THR A 141 2.41 -13.23 22.31
N PRO A 142 2.99 -12.33 23.11
CA PRO A 142 3.83 -11.25 22.59
C PRO A 142 4.98 -11.78 21.73
N GLY A 143 5.43 -10.98 20.81
CA GLY A 143 6.66 -11.24 20.08
C GLY A 143 7.90 -10.92 20.93
N VAL A 144 9.05 -11.37 20.43
CA VAL A 144 10.37 -11.11 21.02
C VAL A 144 11.12 -10.13 20.12
N ALA A 145 11.74 -9.13 20.73
CA ALA A 145 12.52 -8.14 19.97
C ALA A 145 13.71 -8.78 19.26
N SER A 146 13.98 -8.34 18.04
CA SER A 146 15.19 -8.71 17.31
C SER A 146 16.45 -8.27 18.07
N PRO A 147 17.55 -9.03 18.05
CA PRO A 147 18.84 -8.60 18.58
C PRO A 147 19.40 -7.36 17.86
N TYR A 148 18.90 -7.06 16.67
CA TYR A 148 19.28 -5.89 15.85
C TYR A 148 18.40 -4.66 16.07
N ARG A 149 17.35 -4.77 16.91
CA ARG A 149 16.36 -3.70 17.09
C ARG A 149 16.95 -2.39 17.59
N ASP A 150 18.02 -2.44 18.37
CA ASP A 150 18.70 -1.28 18.94
C ASP A 150 20.06 -1.03 18.25
N ARG A 151 20.21 -1.48 16.99
CA ARG A 151 21.39 -1.20 16.17
C ARG A 151 21.61 0.31 16.01
N PRO A 152 22.86 0.79 16.03
CA PRO A 152 23.17 2.20 15.80
C PRO A 152 22.58 2.71 14.47
N VAL A 153 22.11 3.96 14.47
CA VAL A 153 21.48 4.60 13.31
C VAL A 153 22.42 4.61 12.10
N GLU A 154 23.69 4.95 12.32
CA GLU A 154 24.71 5.03 11.27
C GLU A 154 24.94 3.68 10.59
N GLU A 155 24.96 2.61 11.38
CA GLU A 155 25.11 1.24 10.86
C GLU A 155 23.88 0.82 10.06
N SER A 156 22.67 1.11 10.56
CA SER A 156 21.45 0.85 9.82
C SER A 156 21.38 1.62 8.51
N LEU A 157 21.84 2.87 8.46
CA LEU A 157 21.89 3.66 7.24
C LEU A 157 22.90 3.09 6.22
N GLU A 158 24.08 2.67 6.69
CA GLU A 158 25.08 2.04 5.82
C GLU A 158 24.54 0.75 5.22
N LEU A 159 23.95 -0.11 6.02
CA LEU A 159 23.36 -1.38 5.58
C LEU A 159 22.15 -1.17 4.66
N PHE A 160 21.30 -0.18 4.93
CA PHE A 160 20.17 0.14 4.05
C PHE A 160 20.67 0.58 2.66
N ASN A 161 21.71 1.40 2.59
CA ASN A 161 22.33 1.75 1.31
C ASN A 161 22.92 0.52 0.59
N LYS A 162 23.51 -0.42 1.33
CA LYS A 162 24.01 -1.69 0.77
C LYS A 162 22.88 -2.57 0.22
N MET A 163 21.67 -2.55 0.82
CA MET A 163 20.53 -3.28 0.27
C MET A 163 20.21 -2.88 -1.17
N ASN A 164 20.49 -1.65 -1.56
CA ASN A 164 20.20 -1.14 -2.90
C ASN A 164 21.41 -1.24 -3.84
N THR A 165 22.19 -2.29 -3.76
CA THR A 165 23.32 -2.54 -4.63
C THR A 165 23.20 -3.89 -5.34
N PRO A 166 23.84 -4.07 -6.52
CA PRO A 166 23.85 -5.35 -7.25
C PRO A 166 24.46 -6.51 -6.45
N GLU A 167 25.30 -6.22 -5.46
CA GLU A 167 26.00 -7.20 -4.63
C GLU A 167 25.16 -7.66 -3.43
N ALA A 168 24.04 -6.98 -3.16
CA ALA A 168 23.15 -7.34 -2.04
C ALA A 168 22.54 -8.72 -2.27
N VAL A 169 22.59 -9.56 -1.24
CA VAL A 169 22.07 -10.93 -1.30
C VAL A 169 20.63 -10.95 -0.83
N GLU A 170 19.73 -11.50 -1.65
CA GLU A 170 18.32 -11.69 -1.25
C GLU A 170 18.22 -12.49 0.04
N GLY A 171 17.36 -12.04 0.95
CA GLY A 171 17.14 -12.68 2.25
C GLY A 171 18.24 -12.47 3.29
N SER A 172 19.34 -11.76 2.96
CA SER A 172 20.43 -11.51 3.91
C SER A 172 20.06 -10.47 4.97
N MET A 173 19.23 -9.51 4.63
CA MET A 173 18.75 -8.46 5.53
C MET A 173 17.46 -7.82 5.04
N VAL A 174 16.74 -7.22 5.95
CA VAL A 174 15.51 -6.45 5.69
C VAL A 174 15.51 -5.17 6.51
N LEU A 175 14.77 -4.15 6.07
CA LEU A 175 14.47 -2.99 6.90
C LEU A 175 13.14 -3.23 7.62
N ARG A 176 13.12 -3.07 8.93
CA ARG A 176 11.93 -3.20 9.76
C ARG A 176 11.56 -1.86 10.41
N ALA A 177 10.26 -1.56 10.46
CA ALA A 177 9.78 -0.46 11.29
C ALA A 177 9.87 -0.86 12.77
N LYS A 178 10.29 0.09 13.62
CA LYS A 178 10.42 -0.10 15.07
C LYS A 178 9.15 0.40 15.75
N ILE A 179 8.22 -0.51 16.04
CA ILE A 179 6.90 -0.14 16.58
C ILE A 179 6.70 -0.82 17.96
N ASP A 180 6.06 -2.01 18.00
CA ASP A 180 5.70 -2.66 19.26
C ASP A 180 5.58 -4.18 19.08
N MET A 181 6.54 -4.93 19.60
CA MET A 181 6.56 -6.39 19.53
C MET A 181 5.52 -7.07 20.42
N ALA A 182 4.87 -6.34 21.34
CA ALA A 182 3.82 -6.87 22.21
C ALA A 182 2.41 -6.55 21.72
N ASN A 183 2.26 -5.80 20.62
CA ASN A 183 0.97 -5.37 20.11
C ASN A 183 0.06 -6.57 19.78
N ALA A 184 -1.23 -6.47 20.14
CA ALA A 184 -2.21 -7.50 19.81
C ALA A 184 -2.41 -7.66 18.29
N ASN A 185 -2.32 -6.55 17.53
CA ASN A 185 -2.28 -6.58 16.09
C ASN A 185 -0.86 -6.97 15.62
N MET A 186 -0.73 -8.16 15.09
CA MET A 186 0.56 -8.70 14.65
C MET A 186 1.21 -7.90 13.51
N HIS A 187 0.45 -7.08 12.75
CA HIS A 187 1.01 -6.18 11.74
C HIS A 187 1.86 -5.06 12.35
N PHE A 188 1.65 -4.73 13.64
CA PHE A 188 2.44 -3.73 14.38
C PHE A 188 3.71 -4.28 15.01
N ARG A 189 3.94 -5.60 14.94
CA ARG A 189 5.13 -6.23 15.54
C ARG A 189 6.34 -6.09 14.62
N ASP A 190 6.92 -4.91 14.60
CA ASP A 190 8.08 -4.51 13.82
C ASP A 190 8.03 -5.08 12.37
N PRO A 191 7.08 -4.62 11.54
CA PRO A 191 6.90 -5.16 10.20
C PRO A 191 8.10 -4.87 9.30
N ILE A 192 8.35 -5.77 8.35
CA ILE A 192 9.30 -5.54 7.27
C ILE A 192 8.73 -4.45 6.36
N ILE A 193 9.52 -3.42 6.06
CA ILE A 193 9.12 -2.32 5.18
C ILE A 193 9.94 -2.25 3.88
N TYR A 194 11.15 -2.85 3.85
CA TYR A 194 11.96 -3.05 2.64
C TYR A 194 12.62 -4.42 2.61
N ARG A 195 12.74 -4.97 1.41
CA ARG A 195 13.42 -6.25 1.13
C ARG A 195 14.31 -6.14 -0.11
N ILE A 196 15.30 -7.03 -0.24
CA ILE A 196 16.19 -7.13 -1.40
C ILE A 196 15.55 -8.07 -2.44
N ILE A 197 15.45 -7.61 -3.70
CA ILE A 197 15.06 -8.41 -4.86
C ILE A 197 15.99 -8.04 -6.02
N GLN A 198 16.68 -9.03 -6.58
CA GLN A 198 17.69 -8.81 -7.65
C GLN A 198 17.13 -9.01 -9.06
N ILE A 199 15.81 -8.98 -9.21
CA ILE A 199 15.13 -9.06 -10.51
C ILE A 199 14.92 -7.65 -11.04
N PRO A 200 15.25 -7.36 -12.32
CA PRO A 200 14.97 -6.07 -12.94
C PRO A 200 13.47 -5.74 -12.90
N HIS A 201 13.14 -4.54 -12.49
CA HIS A 201 11.77 -4.06 -12.45
C HIS A 201 11.28 -3.67 -13.84
N HIS A 202 10.02 -3.97 -14.18
CA HIS A 202 9.45 -3.77 -15.52
C HIS A 202 9.49 -2.31 -16.01
N ARG A 203 9.52 -1.31 -15.09
CA ARG A 203 9.59 0.12 -15.43
C ARG A 203 10.93 0.76 -15.07
N THR A 204 11.49 0.44 -13.91
CA THR A 204 12.72 1.10 -13.42
C THR A 204 14.00 0.33 -13.75
N GLY A 205 13.89 -0.85 -14.35
CA GLY A 205 15.02 -1.69 -14.72
C GLY A 205 15.86 -2.09 -13.52
N THR A 206 17.18 -1.85 -13.60
CA THR A 206 18.15 -2.22 -12.56
C THR A 206 18.50 -1.05 -11.62
N LYS A 207 17.66 -0.01 -11.58
CA LYS A 207 17.90 1.15 -10.70
C LYS A 207 17.76 0.80 -9.22
N TRP A 208 16.86 -0.12 -8.90
CA TRP A 208 16.56 -0.54 -7.55
C TRP A 208 16.89 -2.01 -7.33
N HIS A 209 17.36 -2.34 -6.14
CA HIS A 209 17.62 -3.68 -5.63
C HIS A 209 16.93 -3.89 -4.27
N ALA A 210 16.59 -2.81 -3.59
CA ALA A 210 15.74 -2.81 -2.41
C ALA A 210 14.36 -2.24 -2.75
N TYR A 211 13.31 -2.99 -2.42
CA TYR A 211 11.94 -2.67 -2.77
C TYR A 211 11.05 -2.53 -1.53
N PRO A 212 10.17 -1.53 -1.50
CA PRO A 212 9.25 -1.36 -0.38
C PRO A 212 8.23 -2.50 -0.31
N MET A 213 7.76 -2.79 0.89
CA MET A 213 6.61 -3.67 1.10
C MET A 213 5.32 -2.92 0.83
N TYR A 214 4.27 -3.65 0.47
CA TYR A 214 2.94 -3.11 0.20
C TYR A 214 2.43 -2.19 1.31
N ASP A 215 2.43 -2.65 2.56
CA ASP A 215 1.92 -1.87 3.69
C ASP A 215 2.66 -0.54 3.91
N PHE A 216 3.93 -0.48 3.52
CA PHE A 216 4.70 0.76 3.60
C PHE A 216 4.42 1.71 2.44
N ALA A 217 4.27 1.19 1.23
CA ALA A 217 4.12 2.00 0.02
C ALA A 217 2.69 2.51 -0.20
N HIS A 218 1.69 1.70 0.13
CA HIS A 218 0.31 1.91 -0.28
C HIS A 218 -0.31 3.21 0.26
N GLY A 219 -0.25 3.44 1.58
CA GLY A 219 -0.79 4.64 2.20
C GLY A 219 -0.09 5.91 1.73
N GLN A 220 1.24 5.88 1.64
CA GLN A 220 2.03 7.01 1.16
C GLN A 220 1.71 7.34 -0.29
N SER A 221 1.48 6.34 -1.15
CA SER A 221 1.05 6.54 -2.54
C SER A 221 -0.32 7.23 -2.58
N ASP A 222 -1.28 6.82 -1.75
CA ASP A 222 -2.57 7.51 -1.62
C ASP A 222 -2.39 8.97 -1.24
N PHE A 223 -1.48 9.26 -0.31
CA PHE A 223 -1.16 10.63 0.09
C PHE A 223 -0.55 11.45 -1.06
N PHE A 224 0.43 10.89 -1.78
CA PHE A 224 1.08 11.60 -2.90
C PHE A 224 0.11 11.91 -4.04
N GLU A 225 -0.87 11.03 -4.28
CA GLU A 225 -1.90 11.19 -5.30
C GLU A 225 -3.07 12.08 -4.83
N GLY A 226 -3.16 12.37 -3.55
CA GLY A 226 -4.25 13.14 -2.95
C GLY A 226 -5.58 12.41 -2.96
N VAL A 227 -5.57 11.10 -2.76
CA VAL A 227 -6.78 10.26 -2.60
C VAL A 227 -7.58 10.76 -1.41
N THR A 228 -8.87 10.98 -1.59
CA THR A 228 -9.76 11.47 -0.53
C THR A 228 -10.49 10.34 0.19
N HIS A 229 -10.87 9.31 -0.55
CA HIS A 229 -11.58 8.15 -0.05
C HIS A 229 -10.87 6.88 -0.51
N SER A 230 -10.09 6.30 0.40
CA SER A 230 -9.37 5.05 0.19
C SER A 230 -10.28 3.88 0.55
N ILE A 231 -10.80 3.19 -0.46
CA ILE A 231 -11.71 2.06 -0.30
C ILE A 231 -10.91 0.76 -0.36
N CYS A 232 -11.11 -0.11 0.62
CA CYS A 232 -10.49 -1.43 0.69
C CYS A 232 -11.53 -2.48 1.13
N THR A 233 -11.23 -3.75 0.85
CA THR A 233 -12.03 -4.87 1.36
C THR A 233 -11.80 -5.09 2.85
N LEU A 234 -12.72 -5.82 3.50
CA LEU A 234 -12.64 -6.12 4.95
C LEU A 234 -11.37 -6.88 5.35
N GLU A 235 -10.73 -7.56 4.43
CA GLU A 235 -9.47 -8.28 4.65
C GLU A 235 -8.34 -7.34 5.08
N PHE A 236 -8.40 -6.07 4.69
CA PHE A 236 -7.41 -5.05 5.02
C PHE A 236 -7.68 -4.31 6.35
N VAL A 237 -8.76 -4.61 7.06
CA VAL A 237 -9.05 -3.97 8.35
C VAL A 237 -7.88 -4.08 9.35
N PRO A 238 -7.19 -5.23 9.51
CA PRO A 238 -6.03 -5.31 10.39
C PRO A 238 -4.81 -4.50 9.90
N HIS A 239 -4.73 -4.17 8.61
CA HIS A 239 -3.66 -3.36 8.03
C HIS A 239 -3.89 -1.85 8.19
N ARG A 240 -5.15 -1.41 8.37
CA ARG A 240 -5.49 0.00 8.44
C ARG A 240 -4.71 0.79 9.49
N PRO A 241 -4.49 0.30 10.73
CA PRO A 241 -3.68 1.04 11.69
C PRO A 241 -2.24 1.27 11.22
N LEU A 242 -1.68 0.34 10.43
CA LEU A 242 -0.35 0.48 9.84
C LEU A 242 -0.36 1.51 8.70
N TYR A 243 -1.42 1.51 7.88
CA TYR A 243 -1.68 2.54 6.88
C TYR A 243 -1.71 3.93 7.52
N ASP A 244 -2.51 4.11 8.59
CA ASP A 244 -2.62 5.39 9.30
C ASP A 244 -1.29 5.83 9.97
N LEU A 245 -0.40 4.88 10.29
CA LEU A 245 0.90 5.16 10.90
C LEU A 245 1.92 5.73 9.91
N PHE A 246 1.87 5.30 8.64
CA PHE A 246 2.84 5.69 7.61
C PHE A 246 2.43 6.94 6.80
N ILE A 247 1.27 7.51 7.06
CA ILE A 247 0.80 8.78 6.51
C ILE A 247 1.04 9.90 7.53
#